data_5bf6129e89fd4582855df4fe3fae9cc2
#
_entry.id   5bf6129e89fd4582855df4fe3fae9cc2
#
_cell.length_a   1.000
_cell.length_b   1.000
_cell.length_c   1.000
_cell.angle_alpha   90.00
_cell.angle_beta   90.00
_cell.angle_gamma   90.00
#
_symmetry.space_group_name_H-M   'P 1'
#
loop_
_entity.id
_entity.type
_entity.pdbx_description
1 polymer ?
#
loop_
_entity_poly.entity_id
_entity_poly.type
_entity_poly.pdbx_seq_one_letter_code
_entity_poly.pdbx_strand_id
1 'polypeptide(L)'
;MRENHRDRGPGVLARLSRVATASIFITSGIEIAREPGARPEKLEAFGLPRPDLLVRLNGAGMAVAGTTLALGIRPRESALALLALLVPTTVVGHPFWTLEGPARRMQEVQFLKNTAMAGGLIALIALES
;
A
#
# COMPACT_ATOMS: atom_id res chain seq x y z
N MET A 1 -17.44 26.53 30.06
CA MET A 1 -17.10 25.10 30.02
C MET A 1 -16.24 24.82 28.79
N ARG A 2 -14.97 24.60 28.98
CA ARG A 2 -14.14 24.08 27.91
C ARG A 2 -14.29 22.56 27.92
N GLU A 3 -15.11 22.02 27.04
CA GLU A 3 -15.17 20.58 26.82
C GLU A 3 -13.78 20.09 26.42
N ASN A 4 -13.28 19.16 27.20
CA ASN A 4 -11.99 18.54 26.98
C ASN A 4 -12.08 17.67 25.73
N HIS A 5 -11.65 18.18 24.57
CA HIS A 5 -11.65 17.46 23.29
C HIS A 5 -10.66 16.28 23.26
N ARG A 6 -9.96 16.00 24.37
CA ARG A 6 -8.91 14.99 24.43
C ARG A 6 -9.38 13.55 24.59
N ASP A 7 -10.65 13.33 24.94
CA ASP A 7 -11.18 11.98 25.24
C ASP A 7 -12.13 11.43 24.16
N ARG A 8 -12.27 12.13 23.04
CA ARG A 8 -13.02 11.57 21.91
C ARG A 8 -12.07 10.69 21.11
N GLY A 9 -12.40 9.40 21.00
CA GLY A 9 -11.71 8.49 20.10
C GLY A 9 -11.63 9.05 18.67
N PRO A 10 -10.89 8.41 17.76
CA PRO A 10 -10.69 8.90 16.40
C PRO A 10 -12.05 9.20 15.76
N GLY A 11 -12.18 10.41 15.21
CA GLY A 11 -13.42 10.85 14.58
C GLY A 11 -13.81 9.98 13.39
N VAL A 12 -15.07 10.12 12.95
CA VAL A 12 -15.62 9.37 11.80
C VAL A 12 -14.73 9.52 10.56
N LEU A 13 -14.23 10.73 10.29
CA LEU A 13 -13.35 10.96 9.13
C LEU A 13 -12.04 10.18 9.21
N ALA A 14 -11.43 10.06 10.39
CA ALA A 14 -10.22 9.27 10.57
C ALA A 14 -10.49 7.78 10.32
N ARG A 15 -11.62 7.27 10.80
CA ARG A 15 -12.04 5.87 10.55
C ARG A 15 -12.29 5.61 9.07
N LEU A 16 -13.01 6.52 8.41
CA LEU A 16 -13.27 6.44 6.97
C LEU A 16 -11.97 6.48 6.16
N SER A 17 -11.04 7.34 6.53
CA SER A 17 -9.72 7.44 5.88
C SER A 17 -8.94 6.13 5.97
N ARG A 18 -8.94 5.49 7.15
CA ARG A 18 -8.26 4.20 7.33
C ARG A 18 -8.90 3.09 6.51
N VAL A 19 -10.21 2.96 6.55
CA VAL A 19 -10.94 1.92 5.81
C VAL A 19 -10.81 2.13 4.31
N ALA A 20 -10.99 3.35 3.83
CA ALA A 20 -10.87 3.68 2.42
C ALA A 20 -9.44 3.40 1.89
N THR A 21 -8.42 3.86 2.62
CA THR A 21 -7.02 3.63 2.24
C THR A 21 -6.68 2.14 2.29
N ALA A 22 -7.12 1.42 3.31
CA ALA A 22 -6.84 0.00 3.50
C ALA A 22 -7.48 -0.89 2.42
N SER A 23 -8.61 -0.49 1.87
CA SER A 23 -9.39 -1.33 0.94
C SER A 23 -8.59 -1.83 -0.25
N ILE A 24 -7.83 -0.95 -0.90
CA ILE A 24 -7.01 -1.33 -2.07
C ILE A 24 -5.88 -2.28 -1.67
N PHE A 25 -5.27 -2.09 -0.50
CA PHE A 25 -4.19 -2.95 -0.02
C PHE A 25 -4.68 -4.33 0.36
N ILE A 26 -5.86 -4.44 0.97
CA ILE A 26 -6.46 -5.73 1.30
C ILE A 26 -6.78 -6.51 0.02
N THR A 27 -7.49 -5.91 -0.91
CA THR A 27 -7.91 -6.56 -2.14
C THR A 27 -6.73 -6.92 -3.04
N SER A 28 -5.86 -5.96 -3.32
CA SER A 28 -4.67 -6.18 -4.14
C SER A 28 -3.67 -7.11 -3.46
N GLY A 29 -3.51 -7.01 -2.15
CA GLY A 29 -2.62 -7.89 -1.40
C GLY A 29 -3.04 -9.34 -1.47
N ILE A 30 -4.32 -9.63 -1.32
CA ILE A 30 -4.87 -10.98 -1.46
C ILE A 30 -4.67 -11.49 -2.89
N GLU A 31 -4.97 -10.68 -3.89
CA GLU A 31 -4.79 -11.04 -5.30
C GLU A 31 -3.32 -11.38 -5.60
N ILE A 32 -2.40 -10.52 -5.19
CA ILE A 32 -0.96 -10.73 -5.41
C ILE A 32 -0.46 -12.01 -4.72
N ALA A 33 -0.94 -12.29 -3.51
CA ALA A 33 -0.57 -13.50 -2.77
C ALA A 33 -1.10 -14.77 -3.43
N ARG A 34 -2.29 -14.72 -4.02
CA ARG A 34 -2.92 -15.87 -4.69
C ARG A 34 -2.41 -16.08 -6.11
N GLU A 35 -2.37 -14.99 -6.87
CA GLU A 35 -2.06 -15.00 -8.30
C GLU A 35 -1.02 -13.91 -8.63
N PRO A 36 0.27 -14.17 -8.37
CA PRO A 36 1.31 -13.16 -8.57
C PRO A 36 1.51 -12.76 -10.03
N GLY A 37 1.03 -13.54 -11.01
CA GLY A 37 1.11 -13.21 -12.43
C GLY A 37 2.55 -13.05 -12.92
N ALA A 38 2.82 -11.98 -13.65
CA ALA A 38 4.15 -11.66 -14.18
C ALA A 38 5.08 -10.92 -13.18
N ARG A 39 4.61 -10.63 -11.98
CA ARG A 39 5.39 -9.90 -10.97
C ARG A 39 6.69 -10.60 -10.55
N PRO A 40 6.71 -11.95 -10.37
CA PRO A 40 7.95 -12.64 -10.05
C PRO A 40 9.04 -12.45 -11.11
N GLU A 41 8.69 -12.49 -12.38
CA GLU A 41 9.64 -12.28 -13.48
C GLU A 41 10.23 -10.87 -13.46
N LYS A 42 9.42 -9.87 -13.17
CA LYS A 42 9.87 -8.48 -13.01
C LYS A 42 10.84 -8.35 -11.83
N LEU A 43 10.56 -9.01 -10.72
CA LEU A 43 11.42 -9.01 -9.55
C LEU A 43 12.75 -9.73 -9.81
N GLU A 44 12.71 -10.85 -10.53
CA GLU A 44 13.90 -11.58 -10.94
C GLU A 44 14.86 -10.71 -11.76
N ALA A 45 14.33 -9.84 -12.61
CA ALA A 45 15.13 -8.90 -13.39
C ALA A 45 15.95 -7.93 -12.52
N PHE A 46 15.56 -7.72 -11.27
CA PHE A 46 16.32 -6.94 -10.28
C PHE A 46 17.37 -7.78 -9.53
N GLY A 47 17.53 -9.07 -9.85
CA GLY A 47 18.53 -9.95 -9.27
C GLY A 47 18.18 -10.51 -7.89
N LEU A 48 16.91 -10.44 -7.47
CA LEU A 48 16.49 -10.94 -6.16
C LEU A 48 16.18 -12.44 -6.20
N PRO A 49 16.59 -13.20 -5.14
CA PRO A 49 16.32 -14.63 -5.07
C PRO A 49 14.85 -14.92 -4.70
N ARG A 50 14.36 -16.08 -5.10
CA ARG A 50 13.00 -16.56 -4.78
C ARG A 50 11.92 -15.52 -5.09
N PRO A 51 11.83 -15.03 -6.32
CA PRO A 51 10.94 -13.94 -6.66
C PRO A 51 9.45 -14.27 -6.42
N ASP A 52 9.01 -15.50 -6.66
CA ASP A 52 7.63 -15.93 -6.41
C ASP A 52 7.28 -15.79 -4.91
N LEU A 53 8.13 -16.29 -4.04
CA LEU A 53 7.92 -16.20 -2.58
C LEU A 53 7.90 -14.75 -2.12
N LEU A 54 8.84 -13.92 -2.57
CA LEU A 54 8.91 -12.52 -2.17
C LEU A 54 7.67 -11.73 -2.61
N VAL A 55 7.18 -11.96 -3.83
CA VAL A 55 5.95 -11.31 -4.33
C VAL A 55 4.74 -11.73 -3.50
N ARG A 56 4.59 -13.02 -3.21
CA ARG A 56 3.47 -13.52 -2.39
C ARG A 56 3.53 -12.99 -0.97
N LEU A 57 4.70 -12.94 -0.35
CA LEU A 57 4.89 -12.38 0.99
C LEU A 57 4.59 -10.88 1.02
N ASN A 58 4.99 -10.15 -0.01
CA ASN A 58 4.64 -8.73 -0.14
C ASN A 58 3.12 -8.54 -0.19
N GLY A 59 2.43 -9.32 -1.01
CA GLY A 59 0.97 -9.28 -1.10
C GLY A 59 0.29 -9.64 0.22
N ALA A 60 0.74 -10.73 0.86
CA ALA A 60 0.21 -11.15 2.17
C ALA A 60 0.45 -10.08 3.24
N GLY A 61 1.63 -9.47 3.25
CA GLY A 61 1.97 -8.37 4.16
C GLY A 61 1.04 -7.16 3.96
N MET A 62 0.76 -6.80 2.71
CA MET A 62 -0.19 -5.73 2.38
C MET A 62 -1.61 -6.05 2.86
N ALA A 63 -2.07 -7.28 2.69
CA ALA A 63 -3.40 -7.70 3.16
C ALA A 63 -3.50 -7.64 4.68
N VAL A 64 -2.49 -8.12 5.40
CA VAL A 64 -2.46 -8.10 6.87
C VAL A 64 -2.37 -6.66 7.39
N ALA A 65 -1.42 -5.88 6.92
CA ALA A 65 -1.25 -4.49 7.35
C ALA A 65 -2.46 -3.61 6.97
N GLY A 66 -3.07 -3.86 5.82
CA GLY A 66 -4.31 -3.22 5.42
C GLY A 66 -5.46 -3.54 6.36
N THR A 67 -5.60 -4.80 6.75
CA THR A 67 -6.63 -5.24 7.69
C THR A 67 -6.45 -4.60 9.07
N THR A 68 -5.22 -4.59 9.61
CA THR A 68 -4.93 -3.94 10.89
C THR A 68 -5.17 -2.43 10.83
N LEU A 69 -4.84 -1.78 9.72
CA LEU A 69 -5.14 -0.37 9.51
C LEU A 69 -6.66 -0.11 9.53
N ALA A 70 -7.43 -0.90 8.79
CA ALA A 70 -8.89 -0.76 8.72
C ALA A 70 -9.54 -0.92 10.09
N LEU A 71 -9.07 -1.87 10.89
CA LEU A 71 -9.56 -2.14 12.24
C LEU A 71 -9.06 -1.13 13.29
N GLY A 72 -8.14 -0.25 12.93
CA GLY A 72 -7.53 0.70 13.86
C GLY A 72 -6.58 0.07 14.86
N ILE A 73 -6.02 -1.09 14.53
CA ILE A 73 -5.04 -1.79 15.34
C ILE A 73 -3.65 -1.25 14.98
N ARG A 74 -2.99 -0.58 15.93
CA ARG A 74 -1.69 0.05 15.71
C ARG A 74 -1.63 0.81 14.37
N PRO A 75 -2.53 1.78 14.15
CA PRO A 75 -2.75 2.35 12.82
C PRO A 75 -1.51 3.04 12.24
N ARG A 76 -0.70 3.65 13.07
CA ARG A 76 0.55 4.28 12.63
C ARG A 76 1.54 3.25 12.07
N GLU A 77 1.77 2.18 12.81
CA GLU A 77 2.68 1.10 12.39
C GLU A 77 2.14 0.34 11.18
N SER A 78 0.83 0.14 11.12
CA SER A 78 0.16 -0.45 9.95
C SER A 78 0.38 0.40 8.70
N ALA A 79 0.20 1.71 8.81
CA ALA A 79 0.43 2.63 7.68
C ALA A 79 1.91 2.68 7.27
N LEU A 80 2.84 2.65 8.23
CA LEU A 80 4.28 2.56 7.95
C LEU A 80 4.64 1.28 7.22
N ALA A 81 4.09 0.14 7.66
CA ALA A 81 4.30 -1.15 6.99
C ALA A 81 3.77 -1.13 5.55
N LEU A 82 2.57 -0.59 5.33
CA LEU A 82 1.99 -0.46 3.99
C LEU A 82 2.85 0.44 3.10
N LEU A 83 3.35 1.55 3.61
CA LEU A 83 4.22 2.45 2.86
C LEU A 83 5.52 1.73 2.45
N ALA A 84 6.12 0.98 3.38
CA ALA A 84 7.34 0.20 3.10
C ALA A 84 7.12 -0.88 2.05
N LEU A 85 5.96 -1.54 2.05
CA LEU A 85 5.60 -2.56 1.06
C LEU A 85 5.20 -1.95 -0.30
N LEU A 86 4.61 -0.76 -0.30
CA LEU A 86 4.17 -0.07 -1.50
C LEU A 86 5.35 0.41 -2.37
N VAL A 87 6.44 0.83 -1.77
CA VAL A 87 7.61 1.34 -2.51
C VAL A 87 8.17 0.30 -3.49
N PRO A 88 8.56 -0.92 -3.08
CA PRO A 88 9.04 -1.92 -4.04
C PRO A 88 7.95 -2.36 -5.02
N THR A 89 6.70 -2.46 -4.60
CA THR A 89 5.57 -2.78 -5.48
C THR A 89 5.44 -1.76 -6.61
N THR A 90 5.63 -0.50 -6.31
CA THR A 90 5.54 0.59 -7.28
C THR A 90 6.73 0.61 -8.25
N VAL A 91 7.94 0.52 -7.72
CA VAL A 91 9.16 0.58 -8.53
C VAL A 91 9.31 -0.65 -9.44
N VAL A 92 9.07 -1.84 -8.91
CA VAL A 92 9.18 -3.09 -9.66
C VAL A 92 7.97 -3.33 -10.56
N GLY A 93 6.77 -3.03 -10.05
CA GLY A 93 5.52 -3.31 -10.76
C GLY A 93 5.19 -2.34 -11.87
N HIS A 94 5.60 -1.08 -11.74
CA HIS A 94 5.23 -0.01 -12.67
C HIS A 94 6.43 0.80 -13.16
N PRO A 95 7.44 0.15 -13.80
CA PRO A 95 8.64 0.82 -14.28
C PRO A 95 8.39 1.52 -15.62
N PHE A 96 7.58 2.57 -15.62
CA PHE A 96 7.16 3.26 -16.84
C PHE A 96 8.34 3.86 -17.66
N TRP A 97 9.44 4.20 -16.98
CA TRP A 97 10.66 4.75 -17.62
C TRP A 97 11.36 3.76 -18.55
N THR A 98 11.04 2.46 -18.46
CA THR A 98 11.57 1.41 -19.35
C THR A 98 10.71 1.19 -20.59
N LEU A 99 9.57 1.87 -20.69
CA LEU A 99 8.55 1.63 -21.70
C LEU A 99 8.35 2.87 -22.58
N GLU A 100 7.70 2.66 -23.74
CA GLU A 100 7.36 3.71 -24.70
C GLU A 100 5.90 3.60 -25.13
N GLY A 101 5.36 4.69 -25.69
CA GLY A 101 4.02 4.72 -26.26
C GLY A 101 2.89 4.50 -25.23
N PRO A 102 1.78 3.83 -25.64
CA PRO A 102 0.62 3.60 -24.78
C PRO A 102 0.93 2.78 -23.52
N ALA A 103 1.86 1.82 -23.62
CA ALA A 103 2.29 1.00 -22.48
C ALA A 103 2.96 1.87 -21.40
N ARG A 104 3.82 2.82 -21.80
CA ARG A 104 4.42 3.78 -20.87
C ARG A 104 3.35 4.61 -20.17
N ARG A 105 2.39 5.13 -20.92
CA ARG A 105 1.32 5.96 -20.39
C ARG A 105 0.51 5.22 -19.33
N MET A 106 0.15 3.98 -19.59
CA MET A 106 -0.60 3.14 -18.66
C MET A 106 0.17 2.91 -17.36
N GLN A 107 1.45 2.57 -17.46
CA GLN A 107 2.29 2.32 -16.27
C GLN A 107 2.60 3.60 -15.50
N GLU A 108 2.72 4.72 -16.19
CA GLU A 108 2.88 6.03 -15.55
C GLU A 108 1.66 6.40 -14.69
N VAL A 109 0.45 6.17 -15.19
CA VAL A 109 -0.80 6.37 -14.43
C VAL A 109 -0.83 5.47 -13.19
N GLN A 110 -0.44 4.20 -13.32
CA GLN A 110 -0.38 3.29 -12.18
C GLN A 110 0.67 3.73 -11.14
N PHE A 111 1.82 4.19 -11.60
CA PHE A 111 2.86 4.74 -10.73
C PHE A 111 2.35 5.97 -9.96
N LEU A 112 1.70 6.90 -10.63
CA LEU A 112 1.13 8.10 -10.01
C LEU A 112 -0.01 7.78 -9.05
N LYS A 113 -0.82 6.78 -9.36
CA LYS A 113 -1.85 6.26 -8.46
C LYS A 113 -1.22 5.76 -7.15
N ASN A 114 -0.17 4.95 -7.26
CA ASN A 114 0.54 4.46 -6.09
C ASN A 114 1.24 5.59 -5.31
N THR A 115 1.72 6.60 -5.99
CA THR A 115 2.26 7.82 -5.36
C THR A 115 1.18 8.55 -4.55
N ALA A 116 -0.04 8.65 -5.07
CA ALA A 116 -1.16 9.23 -4.33
C ALA A 116 -1.54 8.39 -3.11
N MET A 117 -1.49 7.06 -3.22
CA MET A 117 -1.70 6.15 -2.10
C MET A 117 -0.63 6.33 -1.02
N ALA A 118 0.63 6.50 -1.42
CA ALA A 118 1.73 6.81 -0.50
C ALA A 118 1.47 8.13 0.25
N GLY A 119 0.99 9.15 -0.45
CA GLY A 119 0.60 10.43 0.15
C GLY A 119 -0.49 10.27 1.21
N GLY A 120 -1.50 9.45 0.94
CA GLY A 120 -2.55 9.10 1.90
C GLY A 120 -2.01 8.39 3.14
N LEU A 121 -1.10 7.45 2.96
CA LEU A 121 -0.45 6.75 4.07
C LEU A 121 0.41 7.69 4.92
N ILE A 122 1.14 8.58 4.30
CA ILE A 122 1.95 9.60 5.01
C ILE A 122 1.05 10.50 5.85
N ALA A 123 -0.08 10.92 5.30
CA ALA A 123 -1.07 11.72 6.04
C ALA A 123 -1.64 10.95 7.23
N LEU A 124 -1.95 9.67 7.09
CA LEU A 124 -2.41 8.82 8.19
C LEU A 124 -1.34 8.65 9.27
N ILE A 125 -0.07 8.47 8.88
CA ILE A 125 1.05 8.40 9.83
C ILE A 125 1.11 9.68 10.67
N ALA A 126 0.96 10.84 10.04
CA ALA A 126 0.97 12.13 10.72
C ALA A 126 -0.22 12.30 11.68
N LEU A 127 -1.42 11.86 11.27
CA LEU A 127 -2.62 11.95 12.10
C LEU A 127 -2.60 11.01 13.30
N GLU A 128 -1.95 9.86 13.18
CA GLU A 128 -1.89 8.82 14.22
C GLU A 128 -0.63 8.94 15.10
N SER A 129 0.10 10.00 14.95
CA SER A 129 1.32 10.27 15.74
C SER A 129 1.02 10.86 17.11
#